data_e832bfe87455d4df6fe07ce767e65969
#
_entry.id   e832bfe87455d4df6fe07ce767e65969
#
_cell.length_a   1.000
_cell.length_b   1.000
_cell.length_c   1.000
_cell.angle_alpha   90.00
_cell.angle_beta   90.00
_cell.angle_gamma   90.00
#
_symmetry.space_group_name_H-M   'P 1'
#
loop_
_entity.id
_entity.type
_entity.pdbx_description
1 polymer ?
#
loop_
_entity_poly.entity_id
_entity_poly.type
_entity_poly.pdbx_seq_one_letter_code
_entity_poly.pdbx_strand_id
1 'polypeptide(L)'
;MRTLTVFLSLILILMLSFCAFFYTGSTLRAEVSCITAPAAEYPETFDAVRQVLASGSAPILLSNEALDDATAYSLVDVNIILTNRGIFAAEWLNIQTQGTDGDIAVYSLTGDGSDVPARSTGQVNLKFVTRATNSAPRSLTIQYYVYGISRTIELNL
;
A
#
# COMPACT_ATOMS: atom_id res chain seq x y z
N MET A 1 -20.09 47.45 18.05
CA MET A 1 -20.15 46.03 18.38
C MET A 1 -20.63 45.12 17.21
N ARG A 2 -21.77 45.40 16.55
CA ARG A 2 -22.28 44.55 15.45
C ARG A 2 -21.29 44.32 14.28
N THR A 3 -20.58 45.35 13.84
CA THR A 3 -19.58 45.27 12.76
C THR A 3 -18.38 44.39 13.12
N LEU A 4 -17.91 44.46 14.37
CA LEU A 4 -16.80 43.63 14.87
C LEU A 4 -17.21 42.14 14.92
N THR A 5 -18.44 41.86 15.37
CA THR A 5 -18.96 40.48 15.42
C THR A 5 -19.11 39.88 14.04
N VAL A 6 -19.58 40.65 13.06
CA VAL A 6 -19.70 40.20 11.65
C VAL A 6 -18.31 39.92 11.05
N PHE A 7 -17.34 40.80 11.31
CA PHE A 7 -15.97 40.63 10.84
C PHE A 7 -15.30 39.38 11.42
N LEU A 8 -15.45 39.13 12.74
CA LEU A 8 -14.95 37.94 13.42
C LEU A 8 -15.61 36.67 12.88
N SER A 9 -16.92 36.68 12.64
CA SER A 9 -17.63 35.53 12.07
C SER A 9 -17.16 35.18 10.67
N LEU A 10 -16.89 36.21 9.84
CA LEU A 10 -16.35 36.02 8.49
C LEU A 10 -14.95 35.38 8.52
N ILE A 11 -14.07 35.84 9.41
CA ILE A 11 -12.73 35.26 9.60
C ILE A 11 -12.87 33.80 10.04
N LEU A 12 -13.74 33.51 11.00
CA LEU A 12 -13.95 32.14 11.50
C LEU A 12 -14.45 31.19 10.38
N ILE A 13 -15.43 31.64 9.58
CA ILE A 13 -15.94 30.87 8.45
C ILE A 13 -14.84 30.62 7.42
N LEU A 14 -14.00 31.59 7.15
CA LEU A 14 -12.89 31.49 6.20
C LEU A 14 -11.83 30.52 6.69
N MET A 15 -11.49 30.57 8.00
CA MET A 15 -10.57 29.60 8.62
C MET A 15 -11.12 28.16 8.60
N LEU A 16 -12.41 27.99 8.92
CA LEU A 16 -13.06 26.68 8.88
C LEU A 16 -13.13 26.12 7.45
N SER A 17 -13.43 26.96 6.47
CA SER A 17 -13.44 26.56 5.06
C SER A 17 -12.03 26.17 4.58
N PHE A 18 -11.02 26.91 5.01
CA PHE A 18 -9.62 26.61 4.70
C PHE A 18 -9.19 25.26 5.33
N CYS A 19 -9.50 25.03 6.60
CA CYS A 19 -9.23 23.76 7.27
C CYS A 19 -9.96 22.59 6.58
N ALA A 20 -11.24 22.75 6.22
CA ALA A 20 -12.00 21.75 5.50
C ALA A 20 -11.39 21.44 4.12
N PHE A 21 -10.96 22.46 3.39
CA PHE A 21 -10.29 22.31 2.09
C PHE A 21 -8.97 21.54 2.20
N PHE A 22 -8.14 21.85 3.20
CA PHE A 22 -6.91 21.10 3.45
C PHE A 22 -7.18 19.65 3.89
N TYR A 23 -8.25 19.45 4.66
CA TYR A 23 -8.60 18.11 5.13
C TYR A 23 -9.14 17.22 4.02
N THR A 24 -9.99 17.74 3.13
CA THR A 24 -10.65 16.97 2.06
C THR A 24 -9.83 16.89 0.77
N GLY A 25 -8.97 17.88 0.52
CA GLY A 25 -8.19 17.99 -0.73
C GLY A 25 -6.97 17.07 -0.85
N SER A 26 -6.81 16.11 0.07
CA SER A 26 -5.56 15.36 0.22
C SER A 26 -5.76 13.84 0.32
N THR A 27 -6.80 13.28 -0.30
CA THR A 27 -7.05 11.84 -0.27
C THR A 27 -6.54 11.14 -1.53
N LEU A 28 -5.70 10.11 -1.34
CA LEU A 28 -5.37 9.15 -2.38
C LEU A 28 -6.56 8.20 -2.60
N ARG A 29 -6.79 7.85 -3.86
CA ARG A 29 -7.66 6.74 -4.23
C ARG A 29 -6.81 5.57 -4.68
N ALA A 30 -7.07 4.39 -4.13
CA ALA A 30 -6.38 3.17 -4.50
C ALA A 30 -7.30 2.28 -5.34
N GLU A 31 -6.76 1.71 -6.41
CA GLU A 31 -7.36 0.66 -7.21
C GLU A 31 -6.43 -0.55 -7.18
N VAL A 32 -6.96 -1.70 -6.80
CA VAL A 32 -6.18 -2.91 -6.57
C VAL A 32 -6.51 -3.95 -7.63
N SER A 33 -5.48 -4.58 -8.17
CA SER A 33 -5.59 -5.82 -8.94
C SER A 33 -4.69 -6.88 -8.32
N CYS A 34 -5.22 -8.10 -8.18
CA CYS A 34 -4.53 -9.23 -7.59
C CYS A 34 -4.59 -10.41 -8.56
N ILE A 35 -3.45 -11.01 -8.84
CA ILE A 35 -3.32 -12.19 -9.69
C ILE A 35 -2.62 -13.26 -8.86
N THR A 36 -3.23 -14.44 -8.78
CA THR A 36 -2.64 -15.61 -8.11
C THR A 36 -2.39 -16.70 -9.14
N ALA A 37 -1.20 -17.24 -9.15
CA ALA A 37 -0.80 -18.33 -10.04
C ALA A 37 -0.08 -19.43 -9.26
N PRO A 38 -0.26 -20.72 -9.63
CA PRO A 38 0.52 -21.82 -9.06
C PRO A 38 2.01 -21.62 -9.30
N ALA A 39 2.84 -21.78 -8.27
CA ALA A 39 4.27 -21.59 -8.41
C ALA A 39 4.92 -22.60 -9.37
N ALA A 40 4.33 -23.78 -9.51
CA ALA A 40 4.77 -24.82 -10.44
C ALA A 40 4.70 -24.39 -11.94
N GLU A 41 3.85 -23.42 -12.28
CA GLU A 41 3.77 -22.87 -13.64
C GLU A 41 4.91 -21.90 -13.95
N TYR A 42 5.61 -21.41 -12.92
CA TYR A 42 6.67 -20.40 -13.02
C TYR A 42 7.94 -20.86 -12.28
N PRO A 43 8.58 -21.97 -12.70
CA PRO A 43 9.69 -22.57 -11.96
C PRO A 43 10.90 -21.64 -11.81
N GLU A 44 11.23 -20.86 -12.84
CA GLU A 44 12.34 -19.91 -12.78
C GLU A 44 12.09 -18.80 -11.75
N THR A 45 10.84 -18.29 -11.69
CA THR A 45 10.46 -17.28 -10.71
C THR A 45 10.50 -17.88 -9.31
N PHE A 46 10.01 -19.11 -9.13
CA PHE A 46 10.01 -19.77 -7.84
C PHE A 46 11.43 -20.04 -7.32
N ASP A 47 12.36 -20.44 -8.19
CA ASP A 47 13.76 -20.63 -7.84
C ASP A 47 14.43 -19.29 -7.46
N ALA A 48 14.11 -18.19 -8.14
CA ALA A 48 14.57 -16.87 -7.77
C ALA A 48 14.03 -16.45 -6.39
N VAL A 49 12.76 -16.72 -6.09
CA VAL A 49 12.15 -16.47 -4.77
C VAL A 49 12.86 -17.28 -3.70
N ARG A 50 13.14 -18.56 -3.95
CA ARG A 50 13.89 -19.42 -3.03
C ARG A 50 15.28 -18.84 -2.71
N GLN A 51 15.99 -18.32 -3.72
CA GLN A 51 17.29 -17.67 -3.51
C GLN A 51 17.16 -16.39 -2.68
N VAL A 52 16.15 -15.54 -2.95
CA VAL A 52 15.87 -14.32 -2.18
C VAL A 52 15.61 -14.65 -0.71
N LEU A 53 14.82 -15.68 -0.43
CA LEU A 53 14.56 -16.10 0.94
C LEU A 53 15.81 -16.69 1.61
N ALA A 54 16.55 -17.56 0.91
CA ALA A 54 17.77 -18.17 1.44
C ALA A 54 18.86 -17.14 1.75
N SER A 55 18.93 -16.05 0.97
CA SER A 55 19.88 -14.94 1.22
C SER A 55 19.43 -13.96 2.31
N GLY A 56 18.19 -14.10 2.82
CA GLY A 56 17.60 -13.16 3.77
C GLY A 56 17.31 -11.76 3.18
N SER A 57 17.21 -11.67 1.84
CA SER A 57 17.01 -10.40 1.14
C SER A 57 15.54 -10.08 0.88
N ALA A 58 14.60 -10.91 1.37
CA ALA A 58 13.18 -10.65 1.24
C ALA A 58 12.79 -9.36 1.99
N PRO A 59 12.04 -8.44 1.35
CA PRO A 59 11.58 -7.21 1.99
C PRO A 59 10.80 -7.45 3.28
N ILE A 60 9.94 -8.47 3.30
CA ILE A 60 9.16 -8.85 4.49
C ILE A 60 9.12 -10.36 4.58
N LEU A 61 9.64 -10.91 5.67
CA LEU A 61 9.55 -12.33 5.99
C LEU A 61 8.38 -12.54 6.97
N LEU A 62 7.43 -13.40 6.59
CA LEU A 62 6.22 -13.69 7.36
C LEU A 62 6.29 -15.05 8.04
N SER A 63 7.06 -15.99 7.49
CA SER A 63 7.29 -17.32 8.02
C SER A 63 8.75 -17.74 7.80
N ASN A 64 9.27 -18.57 8.69
CA ASN A 64 10.61 -19.17 8.53
C ASN A 64 10.58 -20.51 7.79
N GLU A 65 9.51 -20.78 7.06
CA GLU A 65 9.36 -22.01 6.29
C GLU A 65 10.28 -22.01 5.07
N ALA A 66 11.00 -23.11 4.88
CA ALA A 66 11.79 -23.31 3.67
C ALA A 66 10.88 -23.67 2.50
N LEU A 67 11.17 -23.13 1.31
CA LEU A 67 10.43 -23.45 0.10
C LEU A 67 10.98 -24.75 -0.52
N ASP A 68 10.23 -25.85 -0.43
CA ASP A 68 10.65 -27.14 -0.95
C ASP A 68 10.09 -27.41 -2.35
N ASP A 69 8.83 -27.80 -2.45
CA ASP A 69 8.18 -28.19 -3.69
C ASP A 69 7.27 -27.06 -4.23
N ALA A 70 7.52 -26.63 -5.47
CA ALA A 70 6.73 -25.57 -6.11
C ALA A 70 5.23 -25.86 -6.16
N THR A 71 4.82 -27.14 -6.16
CA THR A 71 3.40 -27.53 -6.20
C THR A 71 2.66 -27.18 -4.91
N ALA A 72 3.38 -27.00 -3.80
CA ALA A 72 2.80 -26.62 -2.51
C ALA A 72 2.54 -25.12 -2.36
N TYR A 73 2.98 -24.31 -3.34
CA TYR A 73 2.94 -22.84 -3.22
C TYR A 73 2.26 -22.18 -4.40
N SER A 74 1.82 -20.93 -4.16
CA SER A 74 1.31 -20.01 -5.17
C SER A 74 2.08 -18.69 -5.10
N LEU A 75 2.23 -18.07 -6.26
CA LEU A 75 2.77 -16.72 -6.40
C LEU A 75 1.60 -15.74 -6.53
N VAL A 76 1.60 -14.69 -5.75
CA VAL A 76 0.56 -13.66 -5.76
C VAL A 76 1.20 -12.34 -6.15
N ASP A 77 0.70 -11.74 -7.21
CA ASP A 77 1.11 -10.41 -7.70
C ASP A 77 -0.01 -9.41 -7.42
N VAL A 78 0.27 -8.44 -6.57
CA VAL A 78 -0.65 -7.37 -6.20
C VAL A 78 -0.15 -6.07 -6.78
N ASN A 79 -0.93 -5.50 -7.68
CA ASN A 79 -0.66 -4.19 -8.27
C ASN A 79 -1.69 -3.18 -7.77
N ILE A 80 -1.21 -2.06 -7.22
CA ILE A 80 -2.01 -1.00 -6.65
C ILE A 80 -1.71 0.29 -7.39
N ILE A 81 -2.74 0.87 -7.99
CA ILE A 81 -2.67 2.17 -8.63
C ILE A 81 -3.20 3.20 -7.64
N LEU A 82 -2.35 4.14 -7.26
CA LEU A 82 -2.67 5.23 -6.36
C LEU A 82 -2.92 6.50 -7.17
N THR A 83 -4.14 7.03 -7.11
CA THR A 83 -4.51 8.28 -7.81
C THR A 83 -4.59 9.41 -6.79
N ASN A 84 -3.70 10.39 -6.92
CA ASN A 84 -3.74 11.62 -6.15
C ASN A 84 -4.52 12.70 -6.92
N ARG A 85 -5.76 12.94 -6.50
CA ARG A 85 -6.60 14.02 -7.05
C ARG A 85 -6.43 15.34 -6.30
N GLY A 86 -5.63 15.33 -5.23
CA GLY A 86 -5.35 16.51 -4.41
C GLY A 86 -4.43 17.51 -5.10
N ILE A 87 -4.29 18.66 -4.46
CA ILE A 87 -3.39 19.74 -4.89
C ILE A 87 -2.02 19.64 -4.21
N PHE A 88 -1.84 18.73 -3.27
CA PHE A 88 -0.59 18.46 -2.57
C PHE A 88 -0.08 17.07 -2.91
N ALA A 89 1.22 16.88 -2.86
CA ALA A 89 1.83 15.57 -2.97
C ALA A 89 1.43 14.68 -1.77
N ALA A 90 1.27 13.40 -2.02
CA ALA A 90 1.27 12.39 -0.99
C ALA A 90 2.71 11.88 -0.88
N GLU A 91 3.33 12.13 0.26
CA GLU A 91 4.75 11.90 0.49
C GLU A 91 4.96 10.65 1.35
N TRP A 92 6.08 9.98 1.12
CA TRP A 92 6.57 8.90 1.95
C TRP A 92 5.55 7.77 2.14
N LEU A 93 5.19 7.12 1.04
CA LEU A 93 4.36 5.92 1.10
C LEU A 93 5.06 4.87 1.97
N ASN A 94 4.39 4.43 3.02
CA ASN A 94 4.83 3.33 3.87
C ASN A 94 3.82 2.19 3.74
N ILE A 95 4.29 1.05 3.24
CA ILE A 95 3.44 -0.08 2.90
C ILE A 95 3.63 -1.15 3.97
N GLN A 96 2.54 -1.46 4.66
CA GLN A 96 2.51 -2.48 5.69
C GLN A 96 1.49 -3.54 5.31
N THR A 97 1.89 -4.80 5.32
CA THR A 97 1.00 -5.94 5.11
C THR A 97 0.95 -6.80 6.35
N GLN A 98 -0.25 -7.22 6.69
CA GLN A 98 -0.44 -8.29 7.67
C GLN A 98 -0.59 -9.59 6.89
N GLY A 99 0.41 -10.46 7.02
CA GLY A 99 0.36 -11.81 6.45
C GLY A 99 -0.73 -12.65 7.11
N THR A 100 -1.16 -13.66 6.40
CA THR A 100 -2.09 -14.69 6.90
C THR A 100 -1.33 -15.99 7.19
N ASP A 101 -1.97 -16.94 7.89
CA ASP A 101 -1.38 -18.24 8.28
C ASP A 101 -0.97 -19.07 7.06
N GLY A 102 -0.61 -18.72 6.03
CA GLY A 102 -0.14 -19.46 4.86
C GLY A 102 0.81 -18.62 4.03
N ASP A 103 0.99 -17.35 4.40
CA ASP A 103 1.91 -16.48 3.70
C ASP A 103 3.33 -16.71 4.21
N ILE A 104 4.27 -16.85 3.30
CA ILE A 104 5.68 -17.14 3.61
C ILE A 104 6.49 -15.84 3.60
N ALA A 105 6.40 -15.06 2.54
CA ALA A 105 7.14 -13.80 2.43
C ALA A 105 6.56 -12.88 1.35
N VAL A 106 6.83 -11.59 1.49
CA VAL A 106 6.85 -10.63 0.38
C VAL A 106 8.26 -10.66 -0.20
N TYR A 107 8.43 -11.18 -1.41
CA TYR A 107 9.74 -11.30 -2.04
C TYR A 107 10.10 -10.12 -2.96
N SER A 108 9.10 -9.29 -3.31
CA SER A 108 9.31 -8.05 -4.06
C SER A 108 8.33 -6.99 -3.57
N LEU A 109 8.84 -5.78 -3.36
CA LEU A 109 8.07 -4.62 -2.97
C LEU A 109 8.63 -3.41 -3.69
N THR A 110 7.79 -2.73 -4.47
CA THR A 110 8.14 -1.49 -5.18
C THR A 110 7.12 -0.39 -4.85
N GLY A 111 7.58 0.86 -4.87
CA GLY A 111 6.75 2.02 -4.53
C GLY A 111 6.72 2.38 -3.06
N ASP A 112 7.33 1.57 -2.18
CA ASP A 112 7.56 1.92 -0.78
C ASP A 112 8.55 3.07 -0.67
N GLY A 113 8.31 4.02 0.22
CA GLY A 113 9.11 5.24 0.37
C GLY A 113 8.97 6.26 -0.77
N SER A 114 8.17 5.98 -1.79
CA SER A 114 7.96 6.89 -2.92
C SER A 114 6.92 7.97 -2.62
N ASP A 115 6.87 8.99 -3.47
CA ASP A 115 5.88 10.06 -3.42
C ASP A 115 4.91 9.94 -4.60
N VAL A 116 3.66 10.35 -4.37
CA VAL A 116 2.67 10.52 -5.44
C VAL A 116 2.38 12.01 -5.61
N PRO A 117 2.94 12.66 -6.65
CA PRO A 117 2.75 14.09 -6.85
C PRO A 117 1.27 14.49 -6.96
N ALA A 118 0.98 15.77 -6.74
CA ALA A 118 -0.37 16.30 -6.92
C ALA A 118 -0.90 16.02 -8.33
N ARG A 119 -2.16 15.62 -8.44
CA ARG A 119 -2.88 15.35 -9.70
C ARG A 119 -2.19 14.32 -10.60
N SER A 120 -1.53 13.34 -9.99
CA SER A 120 -0.82 12.26 -10.66
C SER A 120 -1.22 10.89 -10.14
N THR A 121 -0.66 9.87 -10.78
CA THR A 121 -0.78 8.47 -10.35
C THR A 121 0.58 7.94 -9.91
N GLY A 122 0.57 7.14 -8.85
CA GLY A 122 1.69 6.30 -8.43
C GLY A 122 1.32 4.82 -8.54
N GLN A 123 2.31 3.97 -8.52
CA GLN A 123 2.12 2.52 -8.58
C GLN A 123 2.91 1.85 -7.45
N VAL A 124 2.26 0.93 -6.80
CA VAL A 124 2.85 0.04 -5.79
C VAL A 124 2.65 -1.38 -6.26
N ASN A 125 3.70 -2.18 -6.25
CA ASN A 125 3.60 -3.59 -6.59
C ASN A 125 4.20 -4.43 -5.47
N LEU A 126 3.43 -5.42 -5.00
CA LEU A 126 3.83 -6.40 -4.00
C LEU A 126 3.72 -7.80 -4.60
N LYS A 127 4.73 -8.62 -4.35
CA LYS A 127 4.72 -10.00 -4.75
C LYS A 127 4.94 -10.91 -3.54
N PHE A 128 3.98 -11.79 -3.33
CA PHE A 128 3.98 -12.73 -2.22
C PHE A 128 4.25 -14.15 -2.73
N VAL A 129 4.87 -14.95 -1.87
CA VAL A 129 4.80 -16.40 -1.95
C VAL A 129 3.94 -16.91 -0.78
N THR A 130 2.99 -17.77 -1.08
CA THR A 130 2.02 -18.30 -0.12
C THR A 130 1.78 -19.78 -0.37
N ARG A 131 1.27 -20.50 0.62
CA ARG A 131 0.85 -21.90 0.43
C ARG A 131 -0.32 -21.96 -0.55
N ALA A 132 -0.34 -22.94 -1.44
CA ALA A 132 -1.37 -23.12 -2.46
C ALA A 132 -2.79 -23.26 -1.88
N THR A 133 -2.91 -23.73 -0.63
CA THR A 133 -4.19 -23.89 0.08
C THR A 133 -4.66 -22.60 0.77
N ASN A 134 -3.85 -21.53 0.76
CA ASN A 134 -4.17 -20.30 1.46
C ASN A 134 -5.08 -19.41 0.60
N SER A 135 -6.34 -19.29 1.01
CA SER A 135 -7.33 -18.40 0.41
C SER A 135 -7.80 -17.30 1.38
N ALA A 136 -7.08 -17.11 2.50
CA ALA A 136 -7.47 -16.12 3.50
C ALA A 136 -7.33 -14.69 2.93
N PRO A 137 -8.29 -13.79 3.24
CA PRO A 137 -8.21 -12.40 2.84
C PRO A 137 -7.02 -11.72 3.51
N ARG A 138 -6.28 -10.93 2.74
CA ARG A 138 -5.14 -10.16 3.21
C ARG A 138 -5.51 -8.71 3.39
N SER A 139 -4.97 -8.08 4.41
CA SER A 139 -5.07 -6.65 4.60
C SER A 139 -3.75 -5.97 4.30
N LEU A 140 -3.84 -4.87 3.60
CA LEU A 140 -2.72 -4.00 3.29
C LEU A 140 -3.03 -2.60 3.81
N THR A 141 -2.08 -2.00 4.49
CA THR A 141 -2.17 -0.64 4.99
C THR A 141 -1.13 0.21 4.28
N ILE A 142 -1.57 1.29 3.64
CA ILE A 142 -0.70 2.29 3.03
C ILE A 142 -0.81 3.56 3.86
N GLN A 143 0.27 3.89 4.56
CA GLN A 143 0.41 5.16 5.27
C GLN A 143 1.16 6.15 4.40
N TYR A 144 0.73 7.41 4.39
CA TYR A 144 1.38 8.49 3.65
C TYR A 144 1.19 9.82 4.37
N TYR A 145 1.97 10.81 4.00
CA TYR A 145 1.88 12.14 4.57
C TYR A 145 1.43 13.15 3.51
N VAL A 146 0.56 14.06 3.91
CA VAL A 146 0.17 15.21 3.10
C VAL A 146 0.34 16.45 3.97
N TYR A 147 1.25 17.32 3.59
CA TYR A 147 1.56 18.51 4.38
C TYR A 147 1.96 18.18 5.83
N GLY A 148 2.69 17.09 6.05
CA GLY A 148 3.07 16.60 7.38
C GLY A 148 1.95 15.94 8.19
N ILE A 149 0.73 15.82 7.62
CA ILE A 149 -0.40 15.12 8.26
C ILE A 149 -0.41 13.68 7.78
N SER A 150 -0.32 12.73 8.71
CA SER A 150 -0.42 11.30 8.41
C SER A 150 -1.81 10.92 7.95
N ARG A 151 -1.88 10.10 6.91
CA ARG A 151 -3.09 9.52 6.33
C ARG A 151 -2.88 8.04 6.13
N THR A 152 -3.97 7.28 6.13
CA THR A 152 -3.93 5.83 5.98
C THR A 152 -5.03 5.38 5.04
N ILE A 153 -4.70 4.41 4.18
CA ILE A 153 -5.65 3.67 3.36
C ILE A 153 -5.53 2.19 3.76
N GLU A 154 -6.65 1.57 4.06
CA GLU A 154 -6.73 0.13 4.29
C GLU A 154 -7.35 -0.53 3.07
N LEU A 155 -6.69 -1.56 2.56
CA LEU A 155 -7.10 -2.33 1.39
C LEU A 155 -7.27 -3.81 1.78
N ASN A 156 -8.35 -4.41 1.34
CA ASN A 156 -8.56 -5.85 1.43
C ASN A 156 -8.24 -6.47 0.06
N LEU A 157 -7.38 -7.49 0.08
CA LEU A 157 -6.85 -8.19 -1.08
C LEU A 157 -7.52 -9.55 -1.25
#